data_a471bb3ec1890dfce1408805f2544308
#
_entry.id   a471bb3ec1890dfce1408805f2544308
#
_cell.length_a   1.000
_cell.length_b   1.000
_cell.length_c   1.000
_cell.angle_alpha   90.00
_cell.angle_beta   90.00
_cell.angle_gamma   90.00
#
_symmetry.space_group_name_H-M   'P 1'
#
loop_
_entity.id
_entity.type
_entity.pdbx_description
1 polymer ?
#
loop_
_entity_poly.entity_id
_entity_poly.type
_entity_poly.pdbx_seq_one_letter_code
_entity_poly.pdbx_strand_id
1 'polypeptide(L)'
;MNERADRSGGTAPGVHRVPVLVVGGSLVGLSTSVFLGRLGVRHTLVERHAGTSIHPRGRGNNVRTMEIFRVAGTEPDIRRAAATLAGNHGILQTPTLVGDAGEWLFKQIDPGGGLARFSPSSWCLCSQNDLEPELLTHATALGGDLRFGTELLSFEAGADGVTAIVKSRETGEHTTIRADYLVAADGPRSPVREQLGIGQSGPGDLFHNVSVTFRSRRLADVVGERRFIVCYLTDENADGALLPVDNRENWVFHAPWHPEQGETVEDFTDERCAAHIRRAVGDPDLDVEITGKAPWHAAQRVARSYRSGRVLLAGDSAHEMSPTGAFGSNTGIQDAHNLAWKLAAVLEGWAGEALLDTYDAERRPVAEATSARAAHRSVEHSHPGFAPPPGAAGGAPRGKPAGAPEEAPGTNGPGGGPQRGILNVALGYRYPQGAVVGADPATPVVPEGLDLTGAPGSRSPHLWLRRGDTRVSTLDLYEDSLVLLSDAGRPTGWHEAAARLAADLRVPLTSYRVGTTPEADLVPDDEETDWAKAHGVSRDGAVLVRPDGFVAWRSPGPAPDPETMLRQVVGTVLART
;
A
#
# COMPACT_ATOMS: atom_id res chain seq x y z
N MET A 1 4.43 20.05 -30.79
CA MET A 1 3.16 20.80 -30.84
C MET A 1 2.20 19.95 -31.63
N ASN A 2 1.54 19.02 -30.98
CA ASN A 2 0.53 18.15 -31.60
C ASN A 2 -0.83 18.56 -31.04
N GLU A 3 -1.66 19.08 -31.90
CA GLU A 3 -3.08 19.34 -31.66
C GLU A 3 -3.76 18.00 -31.35
N ARG A 4 -4.14 17.81 -30.08
CA ARG A 4 -5.05 16.72 -29.69
C ARG A 4 -6.44 17.08 -30.25
N ALA A 5 -6.95 16.26 -31.15
CA ALA A 5 -8.31 16.35 -31.64
C ALA A 5 -9.29 16.27 -30.44
N ASP A 6 -9.89 17.40 -30.11
CA ASP A 6 -10.98 17.53 -29.17
C ASP A 6 -12.21 16.78 -29.73
N ARG A 7 -12.48 15.58 -29.21
CA ARG A 7 -13.73 14.87 -29.46
C ARG A 7 -14.84 15.46 -28.59
N SER A 8 -15.13 16.74 -28.78
CA SER A 8 -16.30 17.38 -28.20
C SER A 8 -17.57 16.94 -28.97
N GLY A 9 -18.00 15.71 -28.77
CA GLY A 9 -19.39 15.33 -29.05
C GLY A 9 -20.28 16.09 -28.09
N GLY A 10 -21.25 16.86 -28.62
CA GLY A 10 -22.16 17.73 -27.88
C GLY A 10 -22.77 17.03 -26.66
N THR A 11 -22.37 17.50 -25.47
CA THR A 11 -22.90 17.02 -24.19
C THR A 11 -24.31 17.57 -23.97
N ALA A 12 -25.26 16.69 -23.68
CA ALA A 12 -26.55 17.11 -23.12
C ALA A 12 -26.29 17.95 -21.84
N PRO A 13 -27.03 19.02 -21.58
CA PRO A 13 -26.87 19.84 -20.39
C PRO A 13 -26.94 18.97 -19.13
N GLY A 14 -25.92 19.02 -18.26
CA GLY A 14 -25.87 18.28 -16.99
C GLY A 14 -25.09 16.93 -16.99
N VAL A 15 -24.44 16.54 -18.09
CA VAL A 15 -23.61 15.33 -18.15
C VAL A 15 -22.13 15.69 -18.11
N HIS A 16 -21.45 15.28 -17.03
CA HIS A 16 -20.00 15.39 -16.88
C HIS A 16 -19.29 14.16 -17.48
N ARG A 17 -18.27 14.36 -18.32
CA ARG A 17 -17.49 13.28 -18.95
C ARG A 17 -16.05 13.28 -18.48
N VAL A 18 -15.56 12.11 -18.04
CA VAL A 18 -14.19 11.92 -17.54
C VAL A 18 -13.68 10.51 -17.89
N PRO A 19 -12.40 10.32 -18.16
CA PRO A 19 -11.85 8.96 -18.39
C PRO A 19 -12.03 8.03 -17.19
N VAL A 20 -11.78 8.51 -15.95
CA VAL A 20 -11.87 7.69 -14.75
C VAL A 20 -12.71 8.39 -13.69
N LEU A 21 -13.71 7.67 -13.16
CA LEU A 21 -14.42 8.03 -11.93
C LEU A 21 -13.88 7.22 -10.77
N VAL A 22 -13.38 7.90 -9.73
CA VAL A 22 -12.95 7.28 -8.46
C VAL A 22 -14.04 7.50 -7.41
N VAL A 23 -14.48 6.44 -6.76
CA VAL A 23 -15.50 6.49 -5.70
C VAL A 23 -14.86 6.18 -4.35
N GLY A 24 -14.88 7.17 -3.44
CA GLY A 24 -14.23 7.12 -2.14
C GLY A 24 -12.99 8.02 -2.09
N GLY A 25 -12.92 8.92 -1.10
CA GLY A 25 -11.90 9.96 -0.94
C GLY A 25 -10.99 9.75 0.28
N SER A 26 -10.77 8.49 0.69
CA SER A 26 -9.80 8.14 1.72
C SER A 26 -8.45 7.76 1.10
N LEU A 27 -7.54 7.15 1.88
CA LEU A 27 -6.15 6.85 1.50
C LEU A 27 -6.01 6.26 0.09
N VAL A 28 -6.82 5.26 -0.24
CA VAL A 28 -6.72 4.54 -1.52
C VAL A 28 -7.24 5.37 -2.68
N GLY A 29 -8.39 6.03 -2.52
CA GLY A 29 -8.94 6.90 -3.56
C GLY A 29 -8.08 8.14 -3.82
N LEU A 30 -7.58 8.79 -2.77
CA LEU A 30 -6.65 9.91 -2.89
C LEU A 30 -5.32 9.48 -3.53
N SER A 31 -4.77 8.32 -3.15
CA SER A 31 -3.57 7.76 -3.79
C SER A 31 -3.83 7.45 -5.27
N THR A 32 -4.98 6.87 -5.61
CA THR A 32 -5.40 6.65 -7.00
C THR A 32 -5.42 7.97 -7.77
N SER A 33 -5.99 9.02 -7.16
CA SER A 33 -6.04 10.35 -7.75
C SER A 33 -4.65 10.94 -7.99
N VAL A 34 -3.74 10.83 -7.01
CA VAL A 34 -2.33 11.27 -7.17
C VAL A 34 -1.67 10.53 -8.33
N PHE A 35 -1.77 9.19 -8.38
CA PHE A 35 -1.08 8.39 -9.41
C PHE A 35 -1.67 8.63 -10.80
N LEU A 36 -2.99 8.74 -10.94
CA LEU A 36 -3.62 9.10 -12.21
C LEU A 36 -3.21 10.50 -12.66
N GLY A 37 -3.16 11.48 -11.74
CA GLY A 37 -2.71 12.83 -12.04
C GLY A 37 -1.25 12.89 -12.49
N ARG A 38 -0.37 12.12 -11.84
CA ARG A 38 1.04 11.96 -12.24
C ARG A 38 1.20 11.43 -13.67
N LEU A 39 0.30 10.53 -14.06
CA LEU A 39 0.27 9.94 -15.41
C LEU A 39 -0.55 10.78 -16.40
N GLY A 40 -1.00 11.97 -16.03
CA GLY A 40 -1.76 12.87 -16.90
C GLY A 40 -3.18 12.40 -17.23
N VAL A 41 -3.71 11.42 -16.49
CA VAL A 41 -5.08 10.92 -16.68
C VAL A 41 -6.07 11.81 -15.96
N ARG A 42 -6.97 12.44 -16.71
CA ARG A 42 -8.09 13.20 -16.14
C ARG A 42 -9.03 12.27 -15.38
N HIS A 43 -9.45 12.67 -14.18
CA HIS A 43 -10.34 11.89 -13.35
C HIS A 43 -11.19 12.78 -12.46
N THR A 44 -12.33 12.25 -12.03
CA THR A 44 -13.17 12.84 -11.00
C THR A 44 -13.20 11.88 -9.82
N LEU A 45 -12.98 12.38 -8.61
CA LEU A 45 -13.15 11.63 -7.37
C LEU A 45 -14.38 12.17 -6.64
N VAL A 46 -15.25 11.26 -6.20
CA VAL A 46 -16.42 11.59 -5.37
C VAL A 46 -16.28 10.95 -3.98
N GLU A 47 -16.51 11.74 -2.94
CA GLU A 47 -16.48 11.31 -1.54
C GLU A 47 -17.70 11.85 -0.80
N ARG A 48 -18.44 10.97 -0.14
CA ARG A 48 -19.68 11.31 0.58
C ARG A 48 -19.48 12.19 1.82
N HIS A 49 -18.30 12.14 2.46
CA HIS A 49 -17.97 13.00 3.58
C HIS A 49 -17.51 14.37 3.10
N ALA A 50 -17.70 15.39 3.95
CA ALA A 50 -17.34 16.77 3.60
C ALA A 50 -15.82 17.05 3.58
N GLY A 51 -15.01 16.14 4.08
CA GLY A 51 -13.55 16.27 4.13
C GLY A 51 -12.85 14.94 4.39
N THR A 52 -11.54 15.00 4.54
CA THR A 52 -10.68 13.87 4.88
C THR A 52 -10.96 13.33 6.29
N SER A 53 -10.45 12.14 6.61
CA SER A 53 -10.65 11.52 7.91
C SER A 53 -10.08 12.37 9.04
N ILE A 54 -10.90 12.63 10.05
CA ILE A 54 -10.47 13.31 11.30
C ILE A 54 -10.08 12.31 12.38
N HIS A 55 -10.39 11.02 12.18
CA HIS A 55 -10.08 9.96 13.14
C HIS A 55 -8.72 9.32 12.79
N PRO A 56 -7.75 9.27 13.71
CA PRO A 56 -6.44 8.69 13.45
C PRO A 56 -6.51 7.16 13.40
N ARG A 57 -6.73 6.60 12.21
CA ARG A 57 -6.84 5.15 11.97
C ARG A 57 -5.50 4.55 11.57
N GLY A 58 -5.33 4.24 10.27
CA GLY A 58 -4.08 3.70 9.75
C GLY A 58 -2.89 4.64 10.00
N ARG A 59 -1.73 4.09 10.40
CA ARG A 59 -0.57 4.91 10.78
C ARG A 59 0.72 4.50 10.12
N GLY A 60 0.94 3.18 10.00
CA GLY A 60 2.19 2.65 9.51
C GLY A 60 2.23 2.61 8.00
N ASN A 61 3.11 3.41 7.40
CA ASN A 61 3.39 3.33 5.96
C ASN A 61 4.68 2.52 5.79
N ASN A 62 4.57 1.35 5.16
CA ASN A 62 5.69 0.46 4.98
C ASN A 62 6.67 0.96 3.92
N VAL A 63 7.84 0.35 3.87
CA VAL A 63 8.93 0.76 2.96
C VAL A 63 8.46 0.81 1.51
N ARG A 64 7.68 -0.18 1.03
CA ARG A 64 7.19 -0.19 -0.35
C ARG A 64 6.23 0.97 -0.64
N THR A 65 5.34 1.27 0.27
CA THR A 65 4.43 2.42 0.13
C THR A 65 5.21 3.73 0.08
N MET A 66 6.26 3.87 0.90
CA MET A 66 7.12 5.06 0.88
C MET A 66 7.95 5.17 -0.40
N GLU A 67 8.39 4.05 -1.00
CA GLU A 67 9.00 4.06 -2.34
C GLU A 67 8.06 4.60 -3.41
N ILE A 68 6.79 4.17 -3.37
CA ILE A 68 5.75 4.65 -4.29
C ILE A 68 5.52 6.15 -4.09
N PHE A 69 5.40 6.61 -2.85
CA PHE A 69 5.25 8.03 -2.55
C PHE A 69 6.49 8.85 -2.91
N ARG A 70 7.70 8.25 -2.83
CA ARG A 70 8.93 8.87 -3.30
C ARG A 70 8.88 9.13 -4.81
N VAL A 71 8.54 8.12 -5.59
CA VAL A 71 8.41 8.23 -7.05
C VAL A 71 7.32 9.23 -7.43
N ALA A 72 6.19 9.23 -6.72
CA ALA A 72 5.12 10.21 -6.91
C ALA A 72 5.48 11.64 -6.44
N GLY A 73 6.65 11.83 -5.81
CA GLY A 73 7.12 13.13 -5.33
C GLY A 73 6.46 13.62 -4.02
N THR A 74 5.69 12.77 -3.33
CA THR A 74 4.92 13.13 -2.13
C THR A 74 5.64 12.79 -0.82
N GLU A 75 6.67 11.94 -0.85
CA GLU A 75 7.39 11.47 0.35
C GLU A 75 7.90 12.61 1.27
N PRO A 76 8.50 13.72 0.77
CA PRO A 76 9.00 14.77 1.65
C PRO A 76 7.90 15.45 2.49
N ASP A 77 6.72 15.68 1.90
CA ASP A 77 5.59 16.31 2.58
C ASP A 77 4.96 15.36 3.60
N ILE A 78 4.79 14.08 3.24
CA ILE A 78 4.33 13.03 4.16
C ILE A 78 5.26 12.90 5.37
N ARG A 79 6.59 12.91 5.17
CA ARG A 79 7.54 12.86 6.28
C ARG A 79 7.47 14.10 7.17
N ARG A 80 7.19 15.26 6.61
CA ARG A 80 6.96 16.49 7.36
C ARG A 80 5.70 16.40 8.20
N ALA A 81 4.59 15.92 7.64
CA ALA A 81 3.34 15.67 8.37
C ALA A 81 3.53 14.63 9.48
N ALA A 82 4.38 13.63 9.27
CA ALA A 82 4.70 12.58 10.24
C ALA A 82 5.68 13.00 11.35
N ALA A 83 6.22 14.21 11.36
CA ALA A 83 7.32 14.63 12.23
C ALA A 83 7.03 14.40 13.73
N THR A 84 5.79 14.58 14.16
CA THR A 84 5.35 14.41 15.57
C THR A 84 5.54 12.97 16.07
N LEU A 85 5.39 11.96 15.21
CA LEU A 85 5.53 10.56 15.54
C LEU A 85 6.84 9.93 15.01
N ALA A 86 7.73 10.72 14.44
CA ALA A 86 8.95 10.21 13.80
C ALA A 86 9.87 9.40 14.74
N GLY A 87 9.83 9.67 16.04
CA GLY A 87 10.57 8.93 17.07
C GLY A 87 9.88 7.66 17.60
N ASN A 88 8.64 7.38 17.17
CA ASN A 88 7.88 6.24 17.67
C ASN A 88 8.15 4.99 16.81
N HIS A 89 8.92 4.04 17.33
CA HIS A 89 9.40 2.90 16.57
C HIS A 89 9.04 1.53 17.14
N GLY A 90 8.66 1.46 18.42
CA GLY A 90 8.51 0.19 19.12
C GLY A 90 7.08 -0.23 19.38
N ILE A 91 6.89 -1.49 19.73
CA ILE A 91 5.66 -2.03 20.32
C ILE A 91 5.98 -2.45 21.76
N LEU A 92 5.26 -1.86 22.71
CA LEU A 92 5.33 -2.17 24.14
C LEU A 92 4.15 -3.06 24.52
N GLN A 93 4.36 -4.00 25.41
CA GLN A 93 3.30 -4.78 26.06
C GLN A 93 3.50 -4.74 27.57
N THR A 94 2.44 -4.47 28.34
CA THR A 94 2.52 -4.39 29.81
C THR A 94 1.13 -4.64 30.41
N PRO A 95 1.02 -5.19 31.62
CA PRO A 95 -0.27 -5.27 32.32
C PRO A 95 -0.92 -3.89 32.49
N THR A 96 -0.16 -2.92 33.01
CA THR A 96 -0.57 -1.52 33.14
C THR A 96 0.59 -0.63 32.69
N LEU A 97 0.31 0.61 32.30
CA LEU A 97 1.35 1.52 31.82
C LEU A 97 2.21 2.09 32.97
N VAL A 98 1.62 2.24 34.16
CA VAL A 98 2.36 2.59 35.38
C VAL A 98 3.06 1.36 35.92
N GLY A 99 4.39 1.47 36.17
CA GLY A 99 5.22 0.38 36.66
C GLY A 99 6.26 -0.10 35.65
N ASP A 100 7.08 -1.06 36.05
CA ASP A 100 8.26 -1.52 35.30
C ASP A 100 8.08 -2.92 34.65
N ALA A 101 6.85 -3.45 34.66
CA ALA A 101 6.56 -4.80 34.14
C ALA A 101 6.48 -4.88 32.61
N GLY A 102 6.78 -3.80 31.89
CA GLY A 102 6.63 -3.72 30.45
C GLY A 102 7.70 -4.48 29.67
N GLU A 103 7.28 -5.22 28.64
CA GLU A 103 8.14 -5.90 27.68
C GLU A 103 8.02 -5.24 26.31
N TRP A 104 9.17 -4.93 25.70
CA TRP A 104 9.20 -4.49 24.32
C TRP A 104 9.16 -5.71 23.40
N LEU A 105 8.09 -5.87 22.63
CA LEU A 105 8.02 -6.87 21.57
C LEU A 105 9.08 -6.57 20.49
N PHE A 106 9.30 -5.30 20.22
CA PHE A 106 10.49 -4.77 19.56
C PHE A 106 10.61 -3.26 19.86
N LYS A 107 11.84 -2.73 19.85
CA LYS A 107 12.11 -1.31 20.14
C LYS A 107 12.26 -0.44 18.90
N GLN A 108 12.72 -1.04 17.80
CA GLN A 108 12.99 -0.32 16.55
C GLN A 108 12.56 -1.16 15.36
N ILE A 109 11.97 -0.51 14.35
CA ILE A 109 11.53 -1.15 13.11
C ILE A 109 12.73 -1.60 12.27
N ASP A 110 13.78 -0.78 12.21
CA ASP A 110 15.01 -1.06 11.45
C ASP A 110 16.24 -0.83 12.35
N PRO A 111 16.54 -1.77 13.29
CA PRO A 111 17.70 -1.65 14.14
C PRO A 111 18.98 -1.74 13.29
N GLY A 112 19.77 -0.66 13.30
CA GLY A 112 21.06 -0.59 12.58
C GLY A 112 20.96 -0.16 11.11
N GLY A 113 19.77 0.28 10.62
CA GLY A 113 19.62 0.87 9.28
C GLY A 113 19.80 -0.13 8.12
N GLY A 114 19.60 -1.44 8.39
CA GLY A 114 19.81 -2.51 7.41
C GLY A 114 18.89 -2.46 6.19
N LEU A 115 17.80 -1.69 6.24
CA LEU A 115 16.87 -1.51 5.13
C LEU A 115 17.43 -0.63 4.01
N ALA A 116 18.38 0.26 4.30
CA ALA A 116 18.95 1.18 3.31
C ALA A 116 19.61 0.49 2.12
N ARG A 117 20.06 -0.76 2.26
CA ARG A 117 20.58 -1.58 1.15
C ARG A 117 19.51 -2.11 0.23
N PHE A 118 18.25 -2.13 0.66
CA PHE A 118 17.12 -2.65 -0.12
C PHE A 118 16.21 -1.55 -0.67
N SER A 119 16.27 -0.34 -0.11
CA SER A 119 15.34 0.72 -0.44
C SER A 119 15.94 2.11 -0.22
N PRO A 120 15.64 3.09 -1.11
CA PRO A 120 16.00 4.48 -0.91
C PRO A 120 15.10 5.17 0.14
N SER A 121 14.01 4.51 0.54
CA SER A 121 13.03 4.99 1.51
C SER A 121 13.02 4.12 2.75
N SER A 122 12.45 4.62 3.82
CA SER A 122 12.30 3.90 5.10
C SER A 122 10.84 3.92 5.54
N TRP A 123 10.50 3.12 6.53
CA TRP A 123 9.20 3.16 7.21
C TRP A 123 8.85 4.58 7.66
N CYS A 124 7.55 4.92 7.62
CA CYS A 124 7.05 6.22 8.07
C CYS A 124 5.77 6.03 8.89
N LEU A 125 5.78 6.50 10.12
CA LEU A 125 4.60 6.53 10.98
C LEU A 125 3.87 7.85 10.75
N CYS A 126 2.98 7.89 9.76
CA CYS A 126 2.11 9.02 9.44
C CYS A 126 0.66 8.58 9.63
N SER A 127 -0.04 9.21 10.55
CA SER A 127 -1.44 8.90 10.83
C SER A 127 -2.33 9.27 9.65
N GLN A 128 -3.44 8.56 9.46
CA GLN A 128 -4.34 8.78 8.32
C GLN A 128 -4.86 10.22 8.24
N ASN A 129 -5.19 10.82 9.39
CA ASN A 129 -5.65 12.22 9.48
C ASN A 129 -4.57 13.25 9.09
N ASP A 130 -3.29 12.87 9.10
CA ASP A 130 -2.17 13.70 8.67
C ASP A 130 -1.75 13.39 7.23
N LEU A 131 -1.90 12.14 6.80
CA LEU A 131 -1.53 11.69 5.46
C LEU A 131 -2.55 12.10 4.38
N GLU A 132 -3.86 11.97 4.66
CA GLU A 132 -4.90 12.28 3.67
C GLU A 132 -4.90 13.75 3.22
N PRO A 133 -4.69 14.77 4.08
CA PRO A 133 -4.56 16.17 3.65
C PRO A 133 -3.39 16.41 2.69
N GLU A 134 -2.26 15.72 2.89
CA GLU A 134 -1.12 15.80 1.98
C GLU A 134 -1.46 15.19 0.62
N LEU A 135 -2.07 14.00 0.60
CA LEU A 135 -2.52 13.36 -0.64
C LEU A 135 -3.57 14.21 -1.36
N LEU A 136 -4.51 14.83 -0.63
CA LEU A 136 -5.51 15.73 -1.19
C LEU A 136 -4.86 16.95 -1.86
N THR A 137 -3.86 17.53 -1.20
CA THR A 137 -3.10 18.68 -1.71
C THR A 137 -2.40 18.32 -3.02
N HIS A 138 -1.69 17.18 -3.05
CA HIS A 138 -1.01 16.71 -4.25
C HIS A 138 -1.98 16.33 -5.37
N ALA A 139 -3.06 15.62 -5.08
CA ALA A 139 -4.08 15.25 -6.07
C ALA A 139 -4.73 16.49 -6.71
N THR A 140 -5.01 17.51 -5.90
CA THR A 140 -5.55 18.80 -6.39
C THR A 140 -4.53 19.52 -7.29
N ALA A 141 -3.27 19.60 -6.85
CA ALA A 141 -2.20 20.24 -7.63
C ALA A 141 -1.95 19.56 -8.98
N LEU A 142 -2.21 18.25 -9.06
CA LEU A 142 -2.12 17.45 -10.28
C LEU A 142 -3.38 17.52 -11.18
N GLY A 143 -4.35 18.35 -10.81
CA GLY A 143 -5.56 18.61 -11.62
C GLY A 143 -6.70 17.60 -11.43
N GLY A 144 -6.71 16.87 -10.32
CA GLY A 144 -7.85 16.02 -9.94
C GLY A 144 -9.12 16.85 -9.68
N ASP A 145 -10.26 16.42 -10.21
CA ASP A 145 -11.58 16.98 -9.87
C ASP A 145 -12.13 16.23 -8.65
N LEU A 146 -11.86 16.79 -7.44
CA LEU A 146 -12.13 16.14 -6.17
C LEU A 146 -13.39 16.73 -5.52
N ARG A 147 -14.48 15.95 -5.49
CA ARG A 147 -15.81 16.36 -5.04
C ARG A 147 -16.15 15.70 -3.70
N PHE A 148 -15.74 16.32 -2.62
CA PHE A 148 -16.17 15.97 -1.27
C PHE A 148 -17.62 16.40 -1.04
N GLY A 149 -18.32 15.77 -0.08
CA GLY A 149 -19.76 15.97 0.12
C GLY A 149 -20.60 15.44 -1.04
N THR A 150 -20.05 14.57 -1.89
CA THR A 150 -20.73 14.04 -3.09
C THR A 150 -20.81 12.52 -3.00
N GLU A 151 -22.02 11.98 -3.00
CA GLU A 151 -22.31 10.56 -2.82
C GLU A 151 -22.69 9.90 -4.14
N LEU A 152 -22.10 8.74 -4.45
CA LEU A 152 -22.56 7.87 -5.52
C LEU A 152 -23.88 7.24 -5.11
N LEU A 153 -24.95 7.47 -5.90
CA LEU A 153 -26.26 6.87 -5.66
C LEU A 153 -26.46 5.57 -6.44
N SER A 154 -26.04 5.55 -7.70
CA SER A 154 -26.15 4.38 -8.58
C SER A 154 -25.19 4.50 -9.75
N PHE A 155 -24.92 3.38 -10.40
CA PHE A 155 -24.17 3.35 -11.66
C PHE A 155 -24.67 2.23 -12.56
N GLU A 156 -24.45 2.40 -13.86
CA GLU A 156 -24.62 1.37 -14.87
C GLU A 156 -23.32 1.24 -15.65
N ALA A 157 -22.81 0.01 -15.77
CA ALA A 157 -21.61 -0.31 -16.52
C ALA A 157 -21.98 -1.09 -17.79
N GLY A 158 -21.51 -0.61 -18.93
CA GLY A 158 -21.72 -1.22 -20.24
C GLY A 158 -20.40 -1.39 -21.02
N ALA A 159 -20.53 -1.83 -22.26
CA ALA A 159 -19.37 -2.01 -23.14
C ALA A 159 -18.63 -0.69 -23.42
N ASP A 160 -19.35 0.43 -23.47
CA ASP A 160 -18.83 1.74 -23.88
C ASP A 160 -18.44 2.65 -22.71
N GLY A 161 -18.60 2.19 -21.45
CA GLY A 161 -18.28 2.99 -20.27
C GLY A 161 -19.20 2.75 -19.09
N VAL A 162 -19.09 3.64 -18.10
CA VAL A 162 -19.90 3.66 -16.89
C VAL A 162 -20.67 4.97 -16.83
N THR A 163 -21.97 4.88 -16.55
CA THR A 163 -22.82 6.05 -16.26
C THR A 163 -23.17 6.03 -14.77
N ALA A 164 -22.75 7.03 -14.03
CA ALA A 164 -22.99 7.15 -12.61
C ALA A 164 -23.88 8.35 -12.28
N ILE A 165 -24.76 8.20 -11.31
CA ILE A 165 -25.55 9.28 -10.72
C ILE A 165 -24.98 9.59 -9.36
N VAL A 166 -24.53 10.83 -9.17
CA VAL A 166 -24.00 11.32 -7.90
C VAL A 166 -24.88 12.44 -7.35
N LYS A 167 -24.87 12.61 -6.03
CA LYS A 167 -25.66 13.63 -5.32
C LYS A 167 -24.77 14.48 -4.43
N SER A 168 -24.83 15.78 -4.60
CA SER A 168 -24.28 16.71 -3.60
C SER A 168 -25.08 16.60 -2.29
N ARG A 169 -24.40 16.34 -1.19
CA ARG A 169 -25.03 16.29 0.13
C ARG A 169 -25.36 17.68 0.69
N GLU A 170 -24.68 18.70 0.19
CA GLU A 170 -24.90 20.08 0.57
C GLU A 170 -26.14 20.65 -0.13
N THR A 171 -26.21 20.55 -1.46
CA THR A 171 -27.29 21.17 -2.26
C THR A 171 -28.43 20.22 -2.57
N GLY A 172 -28.21 18.90 -2.47
CA GLY A 172 -29.17 17.87 -2.92
C GLY A 172 -29.21 17.68 -4.43
N GLU A 173 -28.41 18.41 -5.20
CA GLU A 173 -28.34 18.33 -6.64
C GLU A 173 -27.80 17.00 -7.13
N HIS A 174 -28.41 16.47 -8.19
CA HIS A 174 -27.95 15.25 -8.85
C HIS A 174 -27.18 15.60 -10.12
N THR A 175 -26.03 14.96 -10.31
CA THR A 175 -25.20 15.08 -11.51
C THR A 175 -24.99 13.70 -12.13
N THR A 176 -25.08 13.62 -13.45
CA THR A 176 -24.72 12.42 -14.20
C THR A 176 -23.25 12.49 -14.62
N ILE A 177 -22.46 11.50 -14.25
CA ILE A 177 -21.05 11.36 -14.66
C ILE A 177 -20.95 10.16 -15.61
N ARG A 178 -20.36 10.38 -16.78
CA ARG A 178 -19.98 9.30 -17.70
C ARG A 178 -18.46 9.12 -17.68
N ALA A 179 -18.01 7.90 -17.37
CA ALA A 179 -16.60 7.56 -17.32
C ALA A 179 -16.29 6.35 -18.21
N ASP A 180 -15.04 6.25 -18.70
CA ASP A 180 -14.60 5.04 -19.38
C ASP A 180 -14.42 3.91 -18.39
N TYR A 181 -13.92 4.22 -17.17
CA TYR A 181 -13.72 3.28 -16.06
C TYR A 181 -14.16 3.87 -14.73
N LEU A 182 -14.60 3.00 -13.81
CA LEU A 182 -14.87 3.34 -12.40
C LEU A 182 -13.92 2.56 -11.51
N VAL A 183 -13.24 3.27 -10.60
CA VAL A 183 -12.43 2.69 -9.52
C VAL A 183 -13.17 2.85 -8.21
N ALA A 184 -13.56 1.74 -7.60
CA ALA A 184 -14.23 1.72 -6.31
C ALA A 184 -13.18 1.61 -5.18
N ALA A 185 -13.02 2.68 -4.42
CA ALA A 185 -12.25 2.78 -3.19
C ALA A 185 -13.17 3.18 -2.01
N ASP A 186 -14.41 2.69 -2.06
CA ASP A 186 -15.56 3.07 -1.21
C ASP A 186 -15.64 2.30 0.12
N GLY A 187 -14.56 1.60 0.47
CA GLY A 187 -14.34 0.99 1.77
C GLY A 187 -14.97 -0.40 1.93
N PRO A 188 -14.92 -0.98 3.14
CA PRO A 188 -15.24 -2.39 3.38
C PRO A 188 -16.71 -2.75 3.11
N ARG A 189 -17.63 -1.82 3.32
CA ARG A 189 -19.06 -1.95 2.99
C ARG A 189 -19.37 -1.41 1.61
N SER A 190 -18.52 -1.64 0.63
CA SER A 190 -18.59 -1.12 -0.74
C SER A 190 -19.96 -1.35 -1.40
N PRO A 191 -20.79 -0.31 -1.59
CA PRO A 191 -22.02 -0.42 -2.37
C PRO A 191 -21.74 -0.80 -3.82
N VAL A 192 -20.60 -0.38 -4.37
CA VAL A 192 -20.18 -0.73 -5.73
C VAL A 192 -19.95 -2.24 -5.86
N ARG A 193 -19.19 -2.85 -4.94
CA ARG A 193 -18.97 -4.31 -4.92
C ARG A 193 -20.28 -5.07 -4.79
N GLU A 194 -21.17 -4.62 -3.88
CA GLU A 194 -22.48 -5.25 -3.63
C GLU A 194 -23.37 -5.18 -4.87
N GLN A 195 -23.46 -4.02 -5.53
CA GLN A 195 -24.25 -3.84 -6.76
C GLN A 195 -23.74 -4.73 -7.90
N LEU A 196 -22.44 -4.99 -7.98
CA LEU A 196 -21.85 -5.92 -8.95
C LEU A 196 -22.08 -7.39 -8.61
N GLY A 197 -22.62 -7.70 -7.43
CA GLY A 197 -22.80 -9.08 -6.95
C GLY A 197 -21.48 -9.79 -6.67
N ILE A 198 -20.37 -9.06 -6.47
CA ILE A 198 -19.06 -9.66 -6.18
C ILE A 198 -19.01 -10.09 -4.72
N GLY A 199 -19.06 -11.39 -4.50
CA GLY A 199 -18.92 -12.00 -3.18
C GLY A 199 -17.50 -11.92 -2.64
N GLN A 200 -17.35 -12.15 -1.34
CA GLN A 200 -16.07 -12.20 -0.65
C GLN A 200 -15.77 -13.61 -0.15
N SER A 201 -14.50 -13.94 0.04
CA SER A 201 -13.97 -15.13 0.70
C SER A 201 -13.23 -14.74 1.98
N GLY A 202 -13.07 -15.69 2.90
CA GLY A 202 -12.39 -15.50 4.18
C GLY A 202 -13.29 -15.79 5.38
N PRO A 203 -12.72 -15.82 6.61
CA PRO A 203 -13.45 -16.16 7.83
C PRO A 203 -14.47 -15.09 8.28
N GLY A 204 -14.38 -13.85 7.75
CA GLY A 204 -15.25 -12.75 8.17
C GLY A 204 -14.64 -11.90 9.28
N ASP A 205 -15.50 -11.47 10.23
CA ASP A 205 -15.06 -10.67 11.39
C ASP A 205 -14.19 -11.53 12.31
N LEU A 206 -13.09 -10.93 12.77
CA LEU A 206 -12.12 -11.57 13.67
C LEU A 206 -12.33 -11.10 15.12
N PHE A 207 -12.47 -9.81 15.33
CA PHE A 207 -12.75 -9.19 16.63
C PHE A 207 -13.27 -7.77 16.45
N HIS A 208 -13.91 -7.25 17.51
CA HIS A 208 -14.49 -5.90 17.51
C HIS A 208 -13.85 -5.04 18.60
N ASN A 209 -13.79 -3.74 18.34
CA ASN A 209 -13.31 -2.74 19.29
C ASN A 209 -14.12 -1.45 19.17
N VAL A 210 -14.13 -0.68 20.25
CA VAL A 210 -14.47 0.74 20.18
C VAL A 210 -13.16 1.54 20.23
N SER A 211 -12.90 2.31 19.18
CA SER A 211 -11.78 3.24 19.14
C SER A 211 -12.20 4.53 19.83
N VAL A 212 -11.56 4.81 20.95
CA VAL A 212 -11.83 5.98 21.80
C VAL A 212 -10.70 6.99 21.60
N THR A 213 -11.02 8.16 21.07
CA THR A 213 -10.09 9.31 21.08
C THR A 213 -10.31 10.10 22.36
N PHE A 214 -9.22 10.53 22.98
CA PHE A 214 -9.29 11.27 24.24
C PHE A 214 -8.09 12.21 24.43
N ARG A 215 -8.25 13.18 25.32
CA ARG A 215 -7.17 14.05 25.77
C ARG A 215 -6.75 13.69 27.19
N SER A 216 -5.44 13.71 27.41
CA SER A 216 -4.82 13.59 28.71
C SER A 216 -3.39 14.12 28.64
N ARG A 217 -3.11 15.20 29.35
CA ARG A 217 -1.74 15.77 29.44
C ARG A 217 -0.87 14.95 30.40
N ARG A 218 -1.45 14.53 31.50
CA ARG A 218 -0.76 13.69 32.49
C ARG A 218 -0.29 12.36 31.92
N LEU A 219 -0.97 11.83 30.90
CA LEU A 219 -0.55 10.60 30.26
C LEU A 219 0.81 10.73 29.55
N ALA A 220 1.15 11.91 29.03
CA ALA A 220 2.48 12.14 28.47
C ALA A 220 3.58 11.98 29.53
N ASP A 221 3.35 12.45 30.76
CA ASP A 221 4.29 12.27 31.88
C ASP A 221 4.40 10.81 32.28
N VAL A 222 3.27 10.07 32.31
CA VAL A 222 3.25 8.62 32.59
C VAL A 222 4.01 7.85 31.52
N VAL A 223 3.82 8.18 30.24
CA VAL A 223 4.54 7.56 29.11
C VAL A 223 6.04 7.89 29.16
N GLY A 224 6.40 9.13 29.52
CA GLY A 224 7.79 9.58 29.60
C GLY A 224 8.54 9.40 28.28
N GLU A 225 9.74 8.81 28.34
CA GLU A 225 10.60 8.60 27.16
C GLU A 225 10.22 7.35 26.31
N ARG A 226 9.16 6.64 26.67
CA ARG A 226 8.71 5.45 25.94
C ARG A 226 8.04 5.84 24.63
N ARG A 227 8.79 5.76 23.52
CA ARG A 227 8.30 6.11 22.17
C ARG A 227 7.80 4.85 21.45
N PHE A 228 6.55 4.46 21.72
CA PHE A 228 5.91 3.31 21.08
C PHE A 228 4.96 3.74 19.93
N ILE A 229 4.81 2.87 18.95
CA ILE A 229 3.75 2.92 17.93
C ILE A 229 2.41 2.58 18.59
N VAL A 230 2.43 1.51 19.39
CA VAL A 230 1.30 1.00 20.17
C VAL A 230 1.83 0.37 21.46
N CYS A 231 1.07 0.57 22.55
CA CYS A 231 1.25 -0.15 23.80
C CYS A 231 0.04 -1.05 24.03
N TYR A 232 0.25 -2.36 24.03
CA TYR A 232 -0.77 -3.34 24.42
C TYR A 232 -0.82 -3.41 25.95
N LEU A 233 -2.01 -3.15 26.48
CA LEU A 233 -2.33 -3.23 27.90
C LEU A 233 -3.09 -4.52 28.14
N THR A 234 -2.61 -5.35 29.07
CA THR A 234 -3.05 -6.75 29.21
C THR A 234 -3.65 -7.06 30.59
N ASP A 235 -4.05 -6.04 31.36
CA ASP A 235 -4.84 -6.26 32.59
C ASP A 235 -6.18 -6.90 32.23
N GLU A 236 -6.51 -8.03 32.85
CA GLU A 236 -7.71 -8.84 32.56
C GLU A 236 -9.03 -8.06 32.62
N ASN A 237 -9.06 -6.93 33.34
CA ASN A 237 -10.27 -6.14 33.53
C ASN A 237 -10.24 -4.79 32.78
N ALA A 238 -9.15 -4.50 32.07
CA ALA A 238 -8.98 -3.25 31.34
C ALA A 238 -7.95 -3.40 30.22
N ASP A 239 -8.01 -4.50 29.49
CA ASP A 239 -7.15 -4.73 28.33
C ASP A 239 -7.49 -3.78 27.17
N GLY A 240 -6.54 -3.62 26.28
CA GLY A 240 -6.70 -2.77 25.09
C GLY A 240 -5.38 -2.34 24.47
N ALA A 241 -5.49 -1.43 23.52
CA ALA A 241 -4.33 -0.88 22.83
C ALA A 241 -4.31 0.64 22.94
N LEU A 242 -3.25 1.19 23.51
CA LEU A 242 -3.00 2.63 23.62
C LEU A 242 -2.06 3.09 22.50
N LEU A 243 -2.45 4.14 21.80
CA LEU A 243 -1.71 4.72 20.69
C LEU A 243 -1.55 6.24 20.88
N PRO A 244 -0.34 6.79 20.72
CA PRO A 244 -0.14 8.24 20.72
C PRO A 244 -0.65 8.87 19.43
N VAL A 245 -1.21 10.07 19.49
CA VAL A 245 -1.54 10.91 18.32
C VAL A 245 -0.48 12.01 18.15
N ASP A 246 -0.13 12.67 19.24
CA ASP A 246 0.84 13.77 19.22
C ASP A 246 1.95 13.64 20.29
N ASN A 247 1.99 12.55 21.03
CA ASN A 247 2.89 12.32 22.18
C ASN A 247 2.76 13.38 23.30
N ARG A 248 1.67 14.13 23.35
CA ARG A 248 1.46 15.24 24.32
C ARG A 248 0.14 15.12 25.06
N GLU A 249 -0.96 15.32 24.36
CA GLU A 249 -2.27 15.32 24.99
C GLU A 249 -3.33 14.51 24.25
N ASN A 250 -3.11 14.19 22.96
CA ASN A 250 -4.07 13.46 22.14
C ASN A 250 -3.68 12.00 22.00
N TRP A 251 -4.61 11.11 22.31
CA TRP A 251 -4.40 9.66 22.40
C TRP A 251 -5.58 8.90 21.79
N VAL A 252 -5.32 7.67 21.39
CA VAL A 252 -6.35 6.71 21.02
C VAL A 252 -6.22 5.49 21.92
N PHE A 253 -7.37 5.00 22.39
CA PHE A 253 -7.49 3.71 23.08
C PHE A 253 -8.45 2.80 22.33
N HIS A 254 -8.01 1.63 21.92
CA HIS A 254 -8.89 0.60 21.38
C HIS A 254 -9.34 -0.30 22.53
N ALA A 255 -10.59 -0.16 22.93
CA ALA A 255 -11.21 -0.99 23.95
C ALA A 255 -11.92 -2.18 23.29
N PRO A 256 -11.72 -3.43 23.77
CA PRO A 256 -12.47 -4.57 23.27
C PRO A 256 -13.98 -4.36 23.37
N TRP A 257 -14.71 -4.86 22.37
CA TRP A 257 -16.16 -4.79 22.29
C TRP A 257 -16.70 -6.17 21.89
N HIS A 258 -17.73 -6.62 22.62
CA HIS A 258 -18.29 -7.95 22.50
C HIS A 258 -19.77 -7.93 22.08
N PRO A 259 -20.10 -7.55 20.83
CA PRO A 259 -21.49 -7.50 20.36
C PRO A 259 -22.18 -8.88 20.40
N GLU A 260 -21.41 -9.96 20.28
CA GLU A 260 -21.92 -11.34 20.42
C GLU A 260 -22.43 -11.67 21.85
N GLN A 261 -22.03 -10.88 22.85
CA GLN A 261 -22.51 -10.96 24.23
C GLN A 261 -23.65 -9.97 24.53
N GLY A 262 -24.13 -9.27 23.49
CA GLY A 262 -25.20 -8.28 23.60
C GLY A 262 -24.75 -6.88 23.97
N GLU A 263 -23.44 -6.63 24.01
CA GLU A 263 -22.88 -5.29 24.22
C GLU A 263 -23.17 -4.39 23.02
N THR A 264 -23.62 -3.16 23.28
CA THR A 264 -23.87 -2.13 22.27
C THR A 264 -22.84 -1.02 22.33
N VAL A 265 -22.73 -0.21 21.28
CA VAL A 265 -21.81 0.95 21.27
C VAL A 265 -22.24 2.00 22.30
N GLU A 266 -23.54 2.11 22.57
CA GLU A 266 -24.14 3.00 23.54
C GLU A 266 -23.71 2.68 24.98
N ASP A 267 -23.36 1.43 25.26
CA ASP A 267 -22.83 1.01 26.57
C ASP A 267 -21.44 1.60 26.86
N PHE A 268 -20.70 2.05 25.83
CA PHE A 268 -19.42 2.74 25.97
C PHE A 268 -19.64 4.22 26.24
N THR A 269 -20.24 4.54 27.42
CA THR A 269 -20.38 5.93 27.87
C THR A 269 -19.00 6.58 28.09
N ASP A 270 -18.94 7.90 28.15
CA ASP A 270 -17.67 8.61 28.39
C ASP A 270 -17.07 8.25 29.75
N GLU A 271 -17.92 8.09 30.78
CA GLU A 271 -17.52 7.67 32.11
C GLU A 271 -16.94 6.24 32.11
N ARG A 272 -17.59 5.30 31.41
CA ARG A 272 -17.10 3.92 31.27
C ARG A 272 -15.74 3.90 30.55
N CYS A 273 -15.62 4.62 29.43
CA CYS A 273 -14.38 4.70 28.69
C CYS A 273 -13.25 5.32 29.53
N ALA A 274 -13.52 6.40 30.23
CA ALA A 274 -12.55 7.06 31.10
C ALA A 274 -12.11 6.14 32.26
N ALA A 275 -13.04 5.45 32.89
CA ALA A 275 -12.74 4.49 33.97
C ALA A 275 -11.88 3.33 33.46
N HIS A 276 -12.20 2.77 32.26
CA HIS A 276 -11.44 1.71 31.63
C HIS A 276 -9.99 2.17 31.30
N ILE A 277 -9.83 3.36 30.72
CA ILE A 277 -8.53 3.93 30.39
C ILE A 277 -7.68 4.15 31.65
N ARG A 278 -8.26 4.74 32.73
CA ARG A 278 -7.57 4.94 34.01
C ARG A 278 -7.04 3.64 34.58
N ARG A 279 -7.87 2.60 34.54
CA ARG A 279 -7.50 1.26 35.02
C ARG A 279 -6.39 0.65 34.15
N ALA A 280 -6.53 0.69 32.82
CA ALA A 280 -5.54 0.20 31.89
C ALA A 280 -4.18 0.89 32.04
N VAL A 281 -4.19 2.21 32.26
CA VAL A 281 -2.99 2.98 32.54
C VAL A 281 -2.42 2.66 33.92
N GLY A 282 -3.26 2.35 34.90
CA GLY A 282 -2.87 2.13 36.29
C GLY A 282 -2.79 3.44 37.10
N ASP A 283 -3.44 4.51 36.66
CA ASP A 283 -3.52 5.79 37.33
C ASP A 283 -4.98 6.20 37.51
N PRO A 284 -5.56 6.06 38.73
CA PRO A 284 -6.96 6.42 39.00
C PRO A 284 -7.26 7.91 38.87
N ASP A 285 -6.24 8.75 39.00
CA ASP A 285 -6.36 10.22 38.96
C ASP A 285 -6.02 10.79 37.57
N LEU A 286 -5.86 9.93 36.55
CA LEU A 286 -5.58 10.37 35.19
C LEU A 286 -6.68 11.28 34.66
N ASP A 287 -6.31 12.45 34.13
CA ASP A 287 -7.20 13.35 33.41
C ASP A 287 -7.59 12.72 32.06
N VAL A 288 -8.84 12.32 31.90
CA VAL A 288 -9.35 11.71 30.67
C VAL A 288 -10.56 12.48 30.19
N GLU A 289 -10.42 13.19 29.07
CA GLU A 289 -11.49 13.87 28.36
C GLU A 289 -11.76 13.11 27.04
N ILE A 290 -12.90 12.44 26.93
CA ILE A 290 -13.29 11.70 25.72
C ILE A 290 -13.65 12.71 24.62
N THR A 291 -13.01 12.60 23.46
CA THR A 291 -13.23 13.49 22.31
C THR A 291 -13.96 12.80 21.15
N GLY A 292 -14.04 11.48 21.15
CA GLY A 292 -14.77 10.73 20.14
C GLY A 292 -14.74 9.22 20.38
N LYS A 293 -15.72 8.55 19.81
CA LYS A 293 -15.86 7.09 19.85
C LYS A 293 -16.28 6.59 18.47
N ALA A 294 -15.64 5.54 17.98
CA ALA A 294 -15.98 4.92 16.72
C ALA A 294 -15.88 3.38 16.83
N PRO A 295 -16.95 2.66 16.58
CA PRO A 295 -16.88 1.20 16.51
C PRO A 295 -16.09 0.79 15.26
N TRP A 296 -15.28 -0.24 15.38
CA TRP A 296 -14.63 -0.88 14.26
C TRP A 296 -14.42 -2.37 14.51
N HIS A 297 -14.25 -3.12 13.46
CA HIS A 297 -13.93 -4.53 13.52
C HIS A 297 -12.68 -4.81 12.71
N ALA A 298 -11.91 -5.79 13.12
CA ALA A 298 -10.93 -6.44 12.28
C ALA A 298 -11.62 -7.56 11.52
N ALA A 299 -11.36 -7.68 10.24
CA ALA A 299 -11.92 -8.74 9.42
C ALA A 299 -10.86 -9.34 8.51
N GLN A 300 -11.12 -10.54 8.03
CA GLN A 300 -10.35 -11.14 6.93
C GLN A 300 -11.32 -11.52 5.82
N ARG A 301 -11.38 -10.68 4.79
CA ARG A 301 -12.21 -10.87 3.61
C ARG A 301 -11.46 -10.43 2.37
N VAL A 302 -11.61 -11.17 1.27
CA VAL A 302 -11.08 -10.80 -0.03
C VAL A 302 -12.18 -10.97 -1.08
N ALA A 303 -12.41 -9.96 -1.91
CA ALA A 303 -13.34 -10.03 -3.02
C ALA A 303 -12.93 -11.12 -4.01
N ARG A 304 -13.91 -11.88 -4.52
CA ARG A 304 -13.66 -12.99 -5.45
C ARG A 304 -13.21 -12.53 -6.83
N SER A 305 -13.40 -11.26 -7.15
CA SER A 305 -12.88 -10.59 -8.33
C SER A 305 -12.63 -9.12 -8.03
N TYR A 306 -11.53 -8.57 -8.56
CA TYR A 306 -11.20 -7.14 -8.44
C TYR A 306 -11.67 -6.34 -9.65
N ARG A 307 -12.18 -7.02 -10.69
CA ARG A 307 -12.70 -6.39 -11.90
C ARG A 307 -14.04 -7.00 -12.31
N SER A 308 -14.97 -6.14 -12.73
CA SER A 308 -16.18 -6.52 -13.46
C SER A 308 -16.36 -5.54 -14.63
N GLY A 309 -15.98 -5.97 -15.83
CA GLY A 309 -16.00 -5.11 -17.01
C GLY A 309 -15.15 -3.85 -16.82
N ARG A 310 -15.80 -2.69 -16.76
CA ARG A 310 -15.16 -1.37 -16.61
C ARG A 310 -15.12 -0.85 -15.18
N VAL A 311 -15.49 -1.68 -14.22
CA VAL A 311 -15.46 -1.35 -12.79
C VAL A 311 -14.38 -2.17 -12.10
N LEU A 312 -13.50 -1.49 -11.32
CA LEU A 312 -12.38 -2.10 -10.61
C LEU A 312 -12.46 -1.74 -9.13
N LEU A 313 -12.17 -2.70 -8.25
CA LEU A 313 -12.16 -2.54 -6.79
C LEU A 313 -10.72 -2.31 -6.32
N ALA A 314 -10.52 -1.44 -5.32
CA ALA A 314 -9.20 -1.20 -4.74
C ALA A 314 -9.30 -0.95 -3.22
N GLY A 315 -8.30 -1.41 -2.46
CA GLY A 315 -8.27 -1.27 -1.02
C GLY A 315 -9.38 -2.04 -0.31
N ASP A 316 -9.97 -1.45 0.74
CA ASP A 316 -10.96 -2.13 1.59
C ASP A 316 -12.24 -2.54 0.84
N SER A 317 -12.54 -1.95 -0.33
CA SER A 317 -13.61 -2.45 -1.20
C SER A 317 -13.31 -3.84 -1.76
N ALA A 318 -12.03 -4.14 -1.95
CA ALA A 318 -11.52 -5.40 -2.49
C ALA A 318 -11.07 -6.37 -1.38
N HIS A 319 -10.49 -5.88 -0.29
CA HIS A 319 -9.96 -6.73 0.78
C HIS A 319 -9.97 -6.03 2.14
N GLU A 320 -10.37 -6.77 3.15
CA GLU A 320 -10.23 -6.40 4.56
C GLU A 320 -9.21 -7.32 5.22
N MET A 321 -8.37 -6.79 6.10
CA MET A 321 -7.41 -7.59 6.85
C MET A 321 -7.17 -7.04 8.24
N SER A 322 -6.71 -7.92 9.16
CA SER A 322 -6.35 -7.52 10.52
C SER A 322 -5.38 -6.32 10.51
N PRO A 323 -5.51 -5.38 11.45
CA PRO A 323 -4.61 -4.22 11.55
C PRO A 323 -3.17 -4.60 11.92
N THR A 324 -2.95 -5.83 12.39
CA THR A 324 -1.63 -6.31 12.82
C THR A 324 -0.64 -6.30 11.67
N GLY A 325 0.42 -5.51 11.81
CA GLY A 325 1.44 -5.31 10.79
C GLY A 325 1.16 -4.14 9.85
N ALA A 326 0.04 -3.41 10.03
CA ALA A 326 -0.36 -2.26 9.20
C ALA A 326 -0.42 -2.58 7.69
N PHE A 327 -0.88 -3.78 7.32
CA PHE A 327 -0.85 -4.21 5.91
C PHE A 327 -1.99 -3.63 5.07
N GLY A 328 -3.21 -3.43 5.63
CA GLY A 328 -4.41 -3.12 4.86
C GLY A 328 -4.30 -1.85 4.00
N SER A 329 -4.03 -0.71 4.62
CA SER A 329 -3.88 0.56 3.91
C SER A 329 -2.73 0.54 2.90
N ASN A 330 -1.61 -0.09 3.27
CA ASN A 330 -0.45 -0.23 2.39
C ASN A 330 -0.77 -1.09 1.15
N THR A 331 -1.49 -2.20 1.32
CA THR A 331 -1.93 -3.05 0.21
C THR A 331 -2.85 -2.27 -0.73
N GLY A 332 -3.80 -1.50 -0.18
CA GLY A 332 -4.70 -0.68 -0.98
C GLY A 332 -4.00 0.46 -1.75
N ILE A 333 -3.01 1.13 -1.16
CA ILE A 333 -2.19 2.13 -1.87
C ILE A 333 -1.40 1.47 -3.00
N GLN A 334 -0.88 0.25 -2.78
CA GLN A 334 -0.17 -0.52 -3.80
C GLN A 334 -1.12 -1.03 -4.90
N ASP A 335 -2.40 -1.33 -4.58
CA ASP A 335 -3.43 -1.62 -5.58
C ASP A 335 -3.63 -0.41 -6.50
N ALA A 336 -3.81 0.78 -5.92
CA ALA A 336 -3.96 2.02 -6.66
C ALA A 336 -2.77 2.28 -7.60
N HIS A 337 -1.55 2.04 -7.14
CA HIS A 337 -0.34 2.21 -7.94
C HIS A 337 -0.24 1.21 -9.10
N ASN A 338 -0.54 -0.07 -8.86
CA ASN A 338 -0.58 -1.09 -9.91
C ASN A 338 -1.66 -0.82 -10.94
N LEU A 339 -2.82 -0.31 -10.51
CA LEU A 339 -3.96 -0.04 -11.39
C LEU A 339 -3.77 1.23 -12.22
N ALA A 340 -3.20 2.29 -11.66
CA ALA A 340 -3.12 3.60 -12.30
C ALA A 340 -2.35 3.56 -13.63
N TRP A 341 -1.17 2.92 -13.67
CA TRP A 341 -0.40 2.81 -14.92
C TRP A 341 -1.11 1.96 -15.97
N LYS A 342 -1.83 0.91 -15.56
CA LYS A 342 -2.59 0.05 -16.48
C LYS A 342 -3.77 0.81 -17.10
N LEU A 343 -4.48 1.61 -16.28
CA LEU A 343 -5.53 2.49 -16.78
C LEU A 343 -4.97 3.54 -17.75
N ALA A 344 -3.86 4.19 -17.41
CA ALA A 344 -3.19 5.14 -18.29
C ALA A 344 -2.80 4.48 -19.63
N ALA A 345 -2.18 3.30 -19.58
CA ALA A 345 -1.75 2.55 -20.75
C ALA A 345 -2.90 2.22 -21.71
N VAL A 346 -4.02 1.79 -21.17
CA VAL A 346 -5.21 1.44 -21.97
C VAL A 346 -5.90 2.70 -22.50
N LEU A 347 -6.07 3.73 -21.68
CA LEU A 347 -6.72 4.99 -22.07
C LEU A 347 -5.93 5.77 -23.12
N GLU A 348 -4.60 5.71 -23.07
CA GLU A 348 -3.71 6.32 -24.06
C GLU A 348 -3.50 5.43 -25.30
N GLY A 349 -3.99 4.19 -25.27
CA GLY A 349 -3.97 3.27 -26.43
C GLY A 349 -2.62 2.60 -26.70
N TRP A 350 -1.67 2.66 -25.77
CA TRP A 350 -0.41 1.93 -25.92
C TRP A 350 -0.43 0.53 -25.30
N ALA A 351 -1.53 0.13 -24.66
CA ALA A 351 -1.79 -1.25 -24.23
C ALA A 351 -3.19 -1.72 -24.67
N GLY A 352 -3.37 -3.04 -24.78
CA GLY A 352 -4.67 -3.66 -25.00
C GLY A 352 -5.52 -3.67 -23.72
N GLU A 353 -6.85 -3.66 -23.83
CA GLU A 353 -7.77 -3.64 -22.68
C GLU A 353 -7.59 -4.83 -21.74
N ALA A 354 -7.15 -5.98 -22.26
CA ALA A 354 -6.86 -7.19 -21.48
C ALA A 354 -5.70 -7.00 -20.47
N LEU A 355 -4.91 -5.91 -20.58
CA LEU A 355 -3.95 -5.53 -19.53
C LEU A 355 -4.64 -5.32 -18.19
N LEU A 356 -5.87 -4.80 -18.17
CA LEU A 356 -6.63 -4.58 -16.94
C LEU A 356 -7.05 -5.89 -16.24
N ASP A 357 -7.12 -7.03 -16.95
CA ASP A 357 -7.40 -8.33 -16.32
C ASP A 357 -6.22 -8.79 -15.46
N THR A 358 -5.01 -8.34 -15.79
CA THR A 358 -3.81 -8.63 -15.00
C THR A 358 -3.84 -7.96 -13.62
N TYR A 359 -4.67 -6.94 -13.40
CA TYR A 359 -4.84 -6.31 -12.10
C TYR A 359 -5.38 -7.30 -11.05
N ASP A 360 -6.46 -8.01 -11.38
CA ASP A 360 -7.03 -9.06 -10.51
C ASP A 360 -6.02 -10.21 -10.31
N ALA A 361 -5.41 -10.67 -11.41
CA ALA A 361 -4.47 -11.79 -11.39
C ALA A 361 -3.22 -11.50 -10.53
N GLU A 362 -2.80 -10.24 -10.44
CA GLU A 362 -1.64 -9.81 -9.66
C GLU A 362 -2.00 -9.44 -8.21
N ARG A 363 -3.05 -8.62 -8.01
CA ARG A 363 -3.30 -7.98 -6.71
C ARG A 363 -4.15 -8.82 -5.77
N ARG A 364 -5.12 -9.57 -6.27
CA ARG A 364 -5.95 -10.43 -5.41
C ARG A 364 -5.13 -11.50 -4.68
N PRO A 365 -4.21 -12.26 -5.33
CA PRO A 365 -3.36 -13.22 -4.61
C PRO A 365 -2.45 -12.56 -3.56
N VAL A 366 -1.97 -11.33 -3.81
CA VAL A 366 -1.20 -10.57 -2.80
C VAL A 366 -2.06 -10.25 -1.58
N ALA A 367 -3.30 -9.82 -1.77
CA ALA A 367 -4.21 -9.55 -0.67
C ALA A 367 -4.58 -10.83 0.10
N GLU A 368 -4.81 -11.95 -0.58
CA GLU A 368 -5.07 -13.26 0.05
C GLU A 368 -3.89 -13.69 0.94
N ALA A 369 -2.67 -13.67 0.42
CA ALA A 369 -1.47 -14.03 1.17
C ALA A 369 -1.17 -13.06 2.32
N THR A 370 -1.38 -11.76 2.10
CA THR A 370 -1.13 -10.72 3.11
C THR A 370 -2.16 -10.78 4.23
N SER A 371 -3.44 -10.97 3.91
CA SER A 371 -4.52 -11.06 4.92
C SER A 371 -4.36 -12.31 5.79
N ALA A 372 -3.98 -13.44 5.21
CA ALA A 372 -3.67 -14.66 5.96
C ALA A 372 -2.48 -14.43 6.92
N ARG A 373 -1.43 -13.73 6.46
CA ARG A 373 -0.27 -13.40 7.30
C ARG A 373 -0.62 -12.43 8.42
N ALA A 374 -1.46 -11.42 8.15
CA ALA A 374 -1.94 -10.48 9.16
C ALA A 374 -2.75 -11.19 10.26
N ALA A 375 -3.65 -12.09 9.88
CA ALA A 375 -4.43 -12.89 10.83
C ALA A 375 -3.52 -13.78 11.70
N HIS A 376 -2.54 -14.46 11.10
CA HIS A 376 -1.60 -15.29 11.84
C HIS A 376 -0.80 -14.47 12.87
N ARG A 377 -0.32 -13.28 12.49
CA ARG A 377 0.38 -12.38 13.43
C ARG A 377 -0.51 -11.88 14.57
N SER A 378 -1.80 -11.69 14.34
CA SER A 378 -2.72 -11.32 15.41
C SER A 378 -2.79 -12.39 16.51
N VAL A 379 -2.72 -13.66 16.12
CA VAL A 379 -2.63 -14.78 17.08
C VAL A 379 -1.27 -14.80 17.78
N GLU A 380 -0.16 -14.66 17.04
CA GLU A 380 1.20 -14.64 17.59
C GLU A 380 1.39 -13.56 18.66
N HIS A 381 0.78 -12.40 18.48
CA HIS A 381 0.95 -11.24 19.36
C HIS A 381 -0.16 -11.11 20.43
N SER A 382 -1.04 -12.11 20.57
CA SER A 382 -2.13 -12.09 21.56
C SER A 382 -2.87 -10.75 21.56
N HIS A 383 -3.31 -10.32 20.35
CA HIS A 383 -3.99 -9.02 20.21
C HIS A 383 -5.16 -8.95 21.18
N PRO A 384 -5.28 -7.89 22.03
CA PRO A 384 -6.39 -7.75 22.96
C PRO A 384 -7.74 -7.92 22.25
N GLY A 385 -8.62 -8.76 22.81
CA GLY A 385 -9.93 -9.08 22.23
C GLY A 385 -9.92 -10.11 21.10
N PHE A 386 -8.78 -10.68 20.71
CA PHE A 386 -8.70 -11.69 19.66
C PHE A 386 -8.78 -13.11 20.21
N ALA A 387 -9.89 -13.78 19.98
CA ALA A 387 -9.97 -15.24 20.09
C ALA A 387 -9.63 -15.85 18.72
N PRO A 388 -8.67 -16.81 18.63
CA PRO A 388 -8.34 -17.43 17.36
C PRO A 388 -9.59 -18.09 16.76
N PRO A 389 -9.79 -18.02 15.44
CA PRO A 389 -10.93 -18.65 14.80
C PRO A 389 -10.94 -20.15 15.06
N PRO A 390 -12.14 -20.79 15.17
CA PRO A 390 -12.26 -22.22 15.35
C PRO A 390 -11.51 -22.98 14.26
N GLY A 391 -10.51 -23.78 14.63
CA GLY A 391 -9.64 -24.50 13.70
C GLY A 391 -8.22 -23.94 13.54
N ALA A 392 -7.91 -22.74 14.02
CA ALA A 392 -6.55 -22.23 14.10
C ALA A 392 -5.78 -22.71 15.34
N ALA A 393 -6.37 -23.60 16.14
CA ALA A 393 -5.77 -24.19 17.34
C ALA A 393 -4.67 -25.22 17.00
N GLY A 394 -3.57 -24.72 16.44
CA GLY A 394 -2.33 -25.45 16.15
C GLY A 394 -1.08 -24.85 16.79
N GLY A 395 -1.24 -24.00 17.79
CA GLY A 395 -0.13 -23.40 18.50
C GLY A 395 -0.62 -22.54 19.65
N ALA A 396 -0.94 -23.18 20.78
CA ALA A 396 -0.96 -22.44 22.04
C ALA A 396 0.38 -21.70 22.20
N PRO A 397 0.41 -20.46 22.72
CA PRO A 397 1.67 -19.84 23.09
C PRO A 397 2.34 -20.77 24.09
N ARG A 398 3.36 -21.50 23.62
CA ARG A 398 4.25 -22.23 24.51
C ARG A 398 5.03 -21.15 25.24
N GLY A 399 4.64 -20.90 26.48
CA GLY A 399 5.53 -20.30 27.43
C GLY A 399 6.90 -21.01 27.27
N LYS A 400 7.98 -20.26 27.11
CA LYS A 400 9.33 -20.82 27.06
C LYS A 400 9.44 -21.88 28.16
N PRO A 401 9.80 -23.15 27.86
CA PRO A 401 10.07 -24.10 28.93
C PRO A 401 11.21 -23.53 29.78
N ALA A 402 11.00 -23.50 31.09
CA ALA A 402 12.04 -23.13 32.04
C ALA A 402 13.23 -24.04 31.80
N GLY A 403 14.36 -23.49 31.32
CA GLY A 403 15.59 -24.24 31.05
C GLY A 403 16.04 -24.34 29.60
N ALA A 404 15.43 -23.64 28.66
CA ALA A 404 16.00 -23.52 27.32
C ALA A 404 17.29 -22.67 27.37
N PRO A 405 18.40 -23.10 26.75
CA PRO A 405 19.63 -22.31 26.72
C PRO A 405 19.38 -20.95 26.09
N GLU A 406 19.93 -19.89 26.69
CA GLU A 406 20.06 -18.59 26.07
C GLU A 406 20.83 -18.78 24.75
N GLU A 407 20.16 -18.51 23.60
CA GLU A 407 20.85 -18.47 22.33
C GLU A 407 21.91 -17.36 22.40
N ALA A 408 23.14 -17.75 22.16
CA ALA A 408 24.29 -16.86 22.21
C ALA A 408 24.08 -15.62 21.32
N PRO A 409 24.43 -14.40 21.79
CA PRO A 409 24.39 -13.20 20.97
C PRO A 409 25.46 -13.29 19.89
N GLY A 410 25.11 -13.65 18.66
CA GLY A 410 26.10 -13.74 17.59
C GLY A 410 25.68 -14.34 16.26
N THR A 411 24.49 -14.87 16.11
CA THR A 411 24.01 -15.42 14.82
C THR A 411 22.94 -14.57 14.14
N ASN A 412 23.07 -13.25 14.21
CA ASN A 412 22.27 -12.33 13.44
C ASN A 412 22.81 -12.22 12.01
N GLY A 413 22.60 -13.26 11.20
CA GLY A 413 22.56 -13.08 9.76
C GLY A 413 21.43 -12.09 9.42
N PRO A 414 21.53 -11.34 8.31
CA PRO A 414 20.56 -10.32 7.96
C PRO A 414 19.17 -10.94 7.78
N GLY A 415 18.31 -10.81 8.77
CA GLY A 415 16.92 -11.24 8.74
C GLY A 415 16.43 -12.19 9.86
N GLY A 416 17.07 -12.30 11.02
CA GLY A 416 16.72 -13.19 12.15
C GLY A 416 15.90 -12.53 13.27
N GLY A 417 14.66 -12.06 13.03
CA GLY A 417 13.79 -11.50 14.06
C GLY A 417 12.32 -11.43 13.64
N PRO A 418 11.42 -11.00 14.53
CA PRO A 418 9.98 -10.85 14.24
C PRO A 418 9.67 -10.03 12.98
N GLN A 419 10.59 -9.20 12.52
CA GLN A 419 10.46 -8.34 11.35
C GLN A 419 10.61 -9.07 10.00
N ARG A 420 11.20 -10.28 9.94
CA ARG A 420 11.34 -11.03 8.67
C ARG A 420 10.03 -11.12 7.90
N GLY A 421 8.94 -11.41 8.60
CA GLY A 421 7.62 -11.55 7.97
C GLY A 421 7.02 -10.24 7.44
N ILE A 422 7.36 -9.09 8.03
CA ILE A 422 6.87 -7.78 7.56
C ILE A 422 7.56 -7.38 6.27
N LEU A 423 8.88 -7.55 6.17
CA LEU A 423 9.64 -7.20 4.98
C LEU A 423 9.31 -8.10 3.79
N ASN A 424 9.08 -9.40 4.02
CA ASN A 424 8.67 -10.31 2.96
C ASN A 424 7.32 -9.90 2.36
N VAL A 425 6.39 -9.43 3.20
CA VAL A 425 5.11 -8.88 2.74
C VAL A 425 5.29 -7.52 2.06
N ALA A 426 6.13 -6.64 2.60
CA ALA A 426 6.28 -5.28 2.08
C ALA A 426 7.09 -5.20 0.78
N LEU A 427 8.23 -5.90 0.71
CA LEU A 427 9.19 -5.81 -0.39
C LEU A 427 9.31 -7.10 -1.21
N GLY A 428 8.98 -8.25 -0.62
CA GLY A 428 9.23 -9.56 -1.21
C GLY A 428 8.05 -10.14 -1.98
N TYR A 429 6.86 -9.55 -1.95
CA TYR A 429 5.73 -10.09 -2.70
C TYR A 429 5.98 -10.05 -4.21
N ARG A 430 5.40 -11.01 -4.92
CA ARG A 430 5.67 -11.26 -6.35
C ARG A 430 4.36 -11.45 -7.13
N TYR A 431 4.47 -11.25 -8.43
CA TYR A 431 3.44 -11.57 -9.40
C TYR A 431 3.87 -12.79 -10.21
N PRO A 432 3.49 -14.02 -9.81
CA PRO A 432 3.83 -15.24 -10.55
C PRO A 432 3.09 -15.33 -11.91
N GLN A 433 2.10 -14.47 -12.12
CA GLN A 433 1.32 -14.33 -13.35
C GLN A 433 0.88 -12.88 -13.53
N GLY A 434 0.36 -12.53 -14.70
CA GLY A 434 -0.12 -11.18 -15.03
C GLY A 434 0.69 -10.54 -16.15
N ALA A 435 0.97 -9.24 -16.08
CA ALA A 435 1.77 -8.50 -17.06
C ALA A 435 3.27 -8.78 -16.88
N VAL A 436 3.66 -10.04 -16.91
CA VAL A 436 5.02 -10.56 -16.73
C VAL A 436 5.29 -11.70 -17.68
N VAL A 437 6.55 -11.86 -18.11
CA VAL A 437 7.02 -12.93 -19.01
C VAL A 437 8.18 -13.65 -18.34
N GLY A 438 8.09 -14.99 -18.26
CA GLY A 438 9.13 -15.84 -17.68
C GLY A 438 9.10 -15.91 -16.15
N ALA A 439 8.03 -15.46 -15.50
CA ALA A 439 7.78 -15.78 -14.10
C ALA A 439 7.38 -17.25 -13.94
N ASP A 440 7.77 -17.86 -12.82
CA ASP A 440 7.36 -19.23 -12.49
C ASP A 440 6.03 -19.20 -11.71
N PRO A 441 4.93 -19.73 -12.27
CA PRO A 441 3.62 -19.77 -11.62
C PRO A 441 3.60 -20.52 -10.27
N ALA A 442 4.58 -21.39 -10.02
CA ALA A 442 4.71 -22.13 -8.77
C ALA A 442 5.37 -21.29 -7.66
N THR A 443 5.92 -20.12 -7.99
CA THR A 443 6.58 -19.26 -7.00
C THR A 443 5.55 -18.70 -5.99
N PRO A 444 5.77 -18.83 -4.68
CA PRO A 444 4.88 -18.24 -3.68
C PRO A 444 4.76 -16.72 -3.85
N VAL A 445 3.54 -16.20 -3.77
CA VAL A 445 3.26 -14.76 -3.88
C VAL A 445 4.00 -13.97 -2.79
N VAL A 446 4.00 -14.47 -1.56
CA VAL A 446 4.83 -13.95 -0.46
C VAL A 446 5.82 -15.03 -0.05
N PRO A 447 7.10 -14.90 -0.39
CA PRO A 447 8.12 -15.89 -0.08
C PRO A 447 8.48 -15.90 1.42
N GLU A 448 9.05 -17.00 1.90
CA GLU A 448 9.54 -17.11 3.29
C GLU A 448 10.77 -16.22 3.56
N GLY A 449 11.62 -16.03 2.56
CA GLY A 449 12.81 -15.18 2.62
C GLY A 449 12.67 -13.92 1.76
N LEU A 450 13.42 -12.87 2.08
CA LEU A 450 13.54 -11.68 1.25
C LEU A 450 14.57 -11.93 0.15
N ASP A 451 14.09 -12.20 -1.07
CA ASP A 451 14.90 -12.34 -2.27
C ASP A 451 14.50 -11.26 -3.28
N LEU A 452 15.42 -10.34 -3.55
CA LEU A 452 15.24 -9.20 -4.45
C LEU A 452 16.25 -9.27 -5.62
N THR A 453 16.38 -10.44 -6.22
CA THR A 453 17.33 -10.72 -7.31
C THR A 453 16.83 -10.36 -8.70
N GLY A 454 15.78 -9.53 -8.82
CA GLY A 454 15.26 -9.07 -10.11
C GLY A 454 14.65 -10.17 -10.97
N ALA A 455 14.10 -11.22 -10.36
CA ALA A 455 13.34 -12.24 -11.08
C ALA A 455 12.06 -11.64 -11.69
N PRO A 456 11.60 -12.12 -12.86
CA PRO A 456 10.32 -11.68 -13.42
C PRO A 456 9.18 -11.80 -12.40
N GLY A 457 8.36 -10.78 -12.31
CA GLY A 457 7.28 -10.67 -11.34
C GLY A 457 7.71 -10.18 -9.94
N SER A 458 9.00 -10.00 -9.66
CA SER A 458 9.48 -9.39 -8.42
C SER A 458 9.68 -7.87 -8.57
N ARG A 459 9.68 -7.17 -7.44
CA ARG A 459 10.12 -5.76 -7.38
C ARG A 459 11.56 -5.65 -7.86
N SER A 460 11.85 -4.67 -8.74
CA SER A 460 13.22 -4.40 -9.21
C SER A 460 14.14 -4.09 -8.04
N PRO A 461 15.38 -4.60 -8.01
CA PRO A 461 16.37 -4.27 -7.00
C PRO A 461 16.65 -2.78 -6.88
N HIS A 462 16.82 -2.28 -5.67
CA HIS A 462 17.31 -0.95 -5.41
C HIS A 462 18.84 -0.92 -5.56
N LEU A 463 19.31 0.00 -6.36
CA LEU A 463 20.72 0.35 -6.50
C LEU A 463 20.87 1.86 -6.53
N TRP A 464 21.92 2.38 -5.93
CA TRP A 464 22.28 3.78 -6.11
C TRP A 464 23.12 3.94 -7.38
N LEU A 465 22.66 4.84 -8.25
CA LEU A 465 23.30 5.19 -9.52
C LEU A 465 23.44 6.71 -9.61
N ARG A 466 24.21 7.16 -10.56
CA ARG A 466 24.34 8.59 -10.91
C ARG A 466 23.84 8.80 -12.35
N ARG A 467 22.98 9.83 -12.51
CA ARG A 467 22.59 10.38 -13.80
C ARG A 467 23.21 11.78 -13.90
N GLY A 468 24.33 11.91 -14.60
CA GLY A 468 25.16 13.10 -14.51
C GLY A 468 25.60 13.33 -13.07
N ASP A 469 25.35 14.52 -12.51
CA ASP A 469 25.70 14.85 -11.12
C ASP A 469 24.66 14.43 -10.09
N THR A 470 23.51 13.93 -10.53
CA THR A 470 22.41 13.57 -9.62
C THR A 470 22.49 12.10 -9.21
N ARG A 471 22.44 11.86 -7.91
CA ARG A 471 22.29 10.50 -7.33
C ARG A 471 20.83 10.07 -7.42
N VAL A 472 20.57 8.93 -8.03
CA VAL A 472 19.24 8.37 -8.23
C VAL A 472 19.19 6.91 -7.79
N SER A 473 18.05 6.46 -7.30
CA SER A 473 17.76 5.03 -7.14
C SER A 473 17.31 4.44 -8.47
N THR A 474 17.61 3.16 -8.74
CA THR A 474 16.94 2.43 -9.82
C THR A 474 15.43 2.57 -9.78
N LEU A 475 14.83 2.64 -8.58
CA LEU A 475 13.38 2.77 -8.39
C LEU A 475 12.84 4.13 -8.83
N ASP A 476 13.67 5.17 -8.82
CA ASP A 476 13.29 6.51 -9.30
C ASP A 476 13.17 6.60 -10.84
N LEU A 477 13.51 5.51 -11.55
CA LEU A 477 13.43 5.43 -13.02
C LEU A 477 12.05 4.98 -13.51
N TYR A 478 11.20 4.44 -12.63
CA TYR A 478 9.97 3.75 -12.99
C TYR A 478 8.73 4.55 -12.55
N GLU A 479 7.94 5.05 -13.51
CA GLU A 479 6.67 5.72 -13.23
C GLU A 479 5.73 5.71 -14.45
N ASP A 480 6.19 6.26 -15.58
CA ASP A 480 5.36 6.59 -16.74
C ASP A 480 5.71 5.80 -18.01
N SER A 481 6.75 4.98 -17.95
CA SER A 481 7.22 4.19 -19.09
C SER A 481 7.67 2.79 -18.67
N LEU A 482 7.69 1.88 -19.63
CA LEU A 482 8.52 0.68 -19.52
C LEU A 482 9.98 1.11 -19.54
N VAL A 483 10.83 0.49 -18.72
CA VAL A 483 12.26 0.80 -18.66
C VAL A 483 13.08 -0.44 -18.97
N LEU A 484 13.95 -0.33 -19.99
CA LEU A 484 14.94 -1.37 -20.31
C LEU A 484 16.31 -0.97 -19.74
N LEU A 485 16.91 -1.85 -18.97
CA LEU A 485 18.28 -1.73 -18.49
C LEU A 485 19.20 -2.69 -19.26
N SER A 486 20.34 -2.20 -19.71
CA SER A 486 21.38 -2.98 -20.40
C SER A 486 22.77 -2.45 -20.02
N ASP A 487 23.84 -3.20 -20.36
CA ASP A 487 25.22 -2.80 -20.03
C ASP A 487 25.77 -1.79 -21.04
N ALA A 488 26.45 -0.75 -20.56
CA ALA A 488 27.05 0.29 -21.39
C ALA A 488 28.33 -0.19 -22.10
N GLY A 489 29.05 -1.12 -21.53
CA GLY A 489 30.31 -1.65 -22.08
C GLY A 489 30.14 -2.80 -23.06
N ARG A 490 28.90 -3.16 -23.42
CA ARG A 490 28.61 -4.30 -24.29
C ARG A 490 27.73 -3.91 -25.48
N PRO A 491 28.17 -4.14 -26.72
CA PRO A 491 27.40 -3.82 -27.93
C PRO A 491 26.33 -4.92 -28.19
N THR A 492 25.39 -5.09 -27.28
CA THR A 492 24.37 -6.16 -27.32
C THR A 492 23.17 -5.84 -28.22
N GLY A 493 23.04 -4.59 -28.66
CA GLY A 493 21.91 -4.12 -29.48
C GLY A 493 20.59 -3.92 -28.72
N TRP A 494 20.53 -4.14 -27.41
CA TRP A 494 19.31 -3.98 -26.62
C TRP A 494 18.81 -2.53 -26.57
N HIS A 495 19.72 -1.57 -26.40
CA HIS A 495 19.38 -0.15 -26.32
C HIS A 495 18.78 0.36 -27.63
N GLU A 496 19.41 0.04 -28.76
CA GLU A 496 18.96 0.40 -30.10
C GLU A 496 17.64 -0.29 -30.47
N ALA A 497 17.49 -1.56 -30.07
CA ALA A 497 16.25 -2.31 -30.25
C ALA A 497 15.09 -1.66 -29.49
N ALA A 498 15.30 -1.23 -28.24
CA ALA A 498 14.29 -0.55 -27.45
C ALA A 498 13.88 0.79 -28.08
N ALA A 499 14.85 1.59 -28.56
CA ALA A 499 14.58 2.87 -29.18
C ALA A 499 13.76 2.73 -30.48
N ARG A 500 14.09 1.74 -31.33
CA ARG A 500 13.31 1.45 -32.55
C ARG A 500 11.91 0.98 -32.19
N LEU A 501 11.79 0.06 -31.22
CA LEU A 501 10.52 -0.50 -30.80
C LEU A 501 9.58 0.56 -30.20
N ALA A 502 10.10 1.48 -29.38
CA ALA A 502 9.35 2.59 -28.82
C ALA A 502 8.70 3.44 -29.92
N ALA A 503 9.47 3.75 -30.98
CA ALA A 503 8.98 4.51 -32.12
C ALA A 503 7.94 3.75 -32.95
N ASP A 504 8.21 2.47 -33.27
CA ASP A 504 7.36 1.63 -34.12
C ASP A 504 6.00 1.36 -33.46
N LEU A 505 6.01 0.96 -32.20
CA LEU A 505 4.81 0.61 -31.45
C LEU A 505 4.11 1.81 -30.81
N ARG A 506 4.77 2.97 -30.79
CA ARG A 506 4.31 4.18 -30.10
C ARG A 506 3.97 3.88 -28.63
N VAL A 507 4.89 3.17 -27.97
CA VAL A 507 4.80 2.86 -26.54
C VAL A 507 5.84 3.67 -25.77
N PRO A 508 5.54 4.15 -24.56
CA PRO A 508 6.53 4.76 -23.70
C PRO A 508 7.48 3.67 -23.20
N LEU A 509 8.61 3.53 -23.89
CA LEU A 509 9.70 2.60 -23.55
C LEU A 509 10.99 3.39 -23.51
N THR A 510 11.54 3.58 -22.33
CA THR A 510 12.83 4.22 -22.09
C THR A 510 13.90 3.17 -21.91
N SER A 511 15.09 3.38 -22.45
CA SER A 511 16.23 2.47 -22.23
C SER A 511 17.41 3.20 -21.63
N TYR A 512 18.09 2.55 -20.70
CA TYR A 512 19.29 3.06 -20.06
C TYR A 512 20.42 2.04 -20.15
N ARG A 513 21.60 2.53 -20.50
CA ARG A 513 22.86 1.79 -20.44
C ARG A 513 23.52 2.06 -19.10
N VAL A 514 23.74 1.01 -18.32
CA VAL A 514 24.34 1.09 -16.99
C VAL A 514 25.79 0.64 -17.05
N GLY A 515 26.71 1.44 -16.56
CA GLY A 515 28.14 1.10 -16.55
C GLY A 515 29.04 2.28 -16.30
N THR A 516 30.35 2.12 -16.55
CA THR A 516 31.38 3.14 -16.31
C THR A 516 32.02 3.65 -17.60
N THR A 517 31.55 3.21 -18.77
CA THR A 517 32.05 3.67 -20.07
C THR A 517 31.43 5.04 -20.43
N PRO A 518 32.03 5.78 -21.40
CA PRO A 518 31.49 7.08 -21.82
C PRO A 518 30.05 7.03 -22.34
N GLU A 519 29.61 5.88 -22.83
CA GLU A 519 28.27 5.66 -23.37
C GLU A 519 27.21 5.40 -22.29
N ALA A 520 27.60 5.32 -21.00
CA ALA A 520 26.69 5.05 -19.90
C ALA A 520 25.73 6.22 -19.66
N ASP A 521 24.44 5.91 -19.61
CA ASP A 521 23.38 6.84 -19.22
C ASP A 521 23.27 6.91 -17.68
N LEU A 522 23.66 5.82 -17.02
CA LEU A 522 23.64 5.64 -15.57
C LEU A 522 24.95 4.99 -15.10
N VAL A 523 25.60 5.61 -14.12
CA VAL A 523 26.87 5.13 -13.58
C VAL A 523 26.64 4.60 -12.15
N PRO A 524 27.15 3.40 -11.79
CA PRO A 524 27.14 2.92 -10.41
C PRO A 524 27.73 3.96 -9.43
N ASP A 525 27.07 4.17 -8.29
CA ASP A 525 27.50 5.18 -7.30
C ASP A 525 28.74 4.72 -6.51
N ASP A 526 29.01 3.42 -6.48
CA ASP A 526 30.17 2.81 -5.87
C ASP A 526 30.68 1.60 -6.70
N GLU A 527 31.91 1.14 -6.40
CA GLU A 527 32.56 0.03 -7.10
C GLU A 527 31.94 -1.34 -6.79
N GLU A 528 31.18 -1.48 -5.69
CA GLU A 528 30.53 -2.73 -5.27
C GLU A 528 29.19 -2.93 -5.98
N THR A 529 28.63 -1.88 -6.56
CA THR A 529 27.34 -1.92 -7.26
C THR A 529 27.45 -2.59 -8.62
N ASP A 530 27.00 -3.85 -8.69
CA ASP A 530 26.88 -4.63 -9.93
C ASP A 530 25.41 -4.78 -10.30
N TRP A 531 24.95 -3.96 -11.28
CA TRP A 531 23.57 -3.95 -11.72
C TRP A 531 23.14 -5.28 -12.34
N ALA A 532 24.02 -5.94 -13.10
CA ALA A 532 23.72 -7.18 -13.80
C ALA A 532 23.52 -8.32 -12.80
N LYS A 533 24.45 -8.44 -11.83
CA LYS A 533 24.34 -9.39 -10.74
C LYS A 533 23.09 -9.15 -9.89
N ALA A 534 22.78 -7.91 -9.55
CA ALA A 534 21.60 -7.57 -8.76
C ALA A 534 20.29 -7.98 -9.45
N HIS A 535 20.24 -7.93 -10.78
CA HIS A 535 19.09 -8.36 -11.59
C HIS A 535 19.17 -9.81 -12.07
N GLY A 536 20.21 -10.57 -11.67
CA GLY A 536 20.37 -11.97 -12.04
C GLY A 536 20.55 -12.19 -13.54
N VAL A 537 21.26 -11.29 -14.21
CA VAL A 537 21.61 -11.37 -15.64
C VAL A 537 23.12 -11.27 -15.82
N SER A 538 23.63 -11.71 -16.97
CA SER A 538 24.99 -11.40 -17.39
C SER A 538 25.05 -9.95 -17.95
N ARG A 539 26.25 -9.42 -18.17
CA ARG A 539 26.43 -8.11 -18.80
C ARG A 539 25.95 -8.05 -20.24
N ASP A 540 25.76 -9.19 -20.88
CA ASP A 540 25.17 -9.28 -22.24
C ASP A 540 23.65 -9.40 -22.21
N GLY A 541 23.04 -9.48 -21.00
CA GLY A 541 21.61 -9.57 -20.79
C GLY A 541 20.92 -8.21 -20.76
N ALA A 542 19.61 -8.25 -20.51
CA ALA A 542 18.77 -7.06 -20.34
C ALA A 542 17.63 -7.32 -19.37
N VAL A 543 17.08 -6.26 -18.79
CA VAL A 543 15.94 -6.32 -17.87
C VAL A 543 14.89 -5.29 -18.28
N LEU A 544 13.64 -5.72 -18.44
CA LEU A 544 12.51 -4.85 -18.70
C LEU A 544 11.70 -4.69 -17.40
N VAL A 545 11.55 -3.45 -16.98
CA VAL A 545 10.82 -3.09 -15.75
C VAL A 545 9.57 -2.29 -16.12
N ARG A 546 8.47 -2.56 -15.41
CA ARG A 546 7.17 -1.91 -15.57
C ARG A 546 7.14 -0.55 -14.86
N PRO A 547 6.15 0.33 -15.20
CA PRO A 547 5.96 1.61 -14.52
C PRO A 547 5.79 1.50 -13.00
N ASP A 548 5.23 0.40 -12.50
CA ASP A 548 5.07 0.14 -11.06
C ASP A 548 6.33 -0.46 -10.38
N GLY A 549 7.46 -0.51 -11.09
CA GLY A 549 8.74 -0.95 -10.56
C GLY A 549 8.89 -2.47 -10.42
N PHE A 550 8.03 -3.26 -11.06
CA PHE A 550 8.18 -4.72 -11.13
C PHE A 550 8.88 -5.15 -12.39
N VAL A 551 9.74 -6.16 -12.28
CA VAL A 551 10.44 -6.76 -13.43
C VAL A 551 9.41 -7.48 -14.30
N ALA A 552 9.16 -6.96 -15.50
CA ALA A 552 8.27 -7.59 -16.46
C ALA A 552 8.93 -8.81 -17.12
N TRP A 553 10.25 -8.74 -17.35
CA TRP A 553 11.02 -9.76 -18.04
C TRP A 553 12.52 -9.50 -17.89
N ARG A 554 13.33 -10.54 -18.07
CA ARG A 554 14.79 -10.43 -18.22
C ARG A 554 15.34 -11.41 -19.25
N SER A 555 16.38 -11.00 -19.99
CA SER A 555 17.25 -11.90 -20.75
C SER A 555 18.47 -12.24 -19.89
N PRO A 556 18.69 -13.49 -19.51
CA PRO A 556 19.85 -13.86 -18.70
C PRO A 556 21.20 -13.59 -19.39
N GLY A 557 21.23 -13.55 -20.72
CA GLY A 557 22.42 -13.38 -21.52
C GLY A 557 22.12 -12.77 -22.89
N PRO A 558 23.05 -12.89 -23.86
CA PRO A 558 22.88 -12.32 -25.18
C PRO A 558 21.71 -12.94 -25.93
N ALA A 559 21.05 -12.16 -26.79
CA ALA A 559 20.02 -12.61 -27.70
C ALA A 559 20.52 -12.52 -29.15
N PRO A 560 20.22 -13.51 -30.01
CA PRO A 560 20.56 -13.43 -31.42
C PRO A 560 19.87 -12.27 -32.16
N ASP A 561 18.64 -11.96 -31.75
CA ASP A 561 17.84 -10.84 -32.26
C ASP A 561 17.10 -10.16 -31.10
N PRO A 562 17.73 -9.15 -30.48
CA PRO A 562 17.15 -8.40 -29.37
C PRO A 562 15.83 -7.71 -29.72
N GLU A 563 15.67 -7.21 -30.96
CA GLU A 563 14.49 -6.47 -31.38
C GLU A 563 13.25 -7.37 -31.48
N THR A 564 13.38 -8.51 -32.16
CA THR A 564 12.28 -9.49 -32.27
C THR A 564 11.88 -10.01 -30.90
N MET A 565 12.86 -10.34 -30.04
CA MET A 565 12.59 -10.81 -28.69
C MET A 565 11.86 -9.75 -27.85
N LEU A 566 12.37 -8.50 -27.84
CA LEU A 566 11.77 -7.43 -27.07
C LEU A 566 10.37 -7.06 -27.58
N ARG A 567 10.14 -7.11 -28.91
CA ARG A 567 8.82 -6.90 -29.54
C ARG A 567 7.79 -7.92 -29.03
N GLN A 568 8.16 -9.18 -28.97
CA GLN A 568 7.29 -10.24 -28.46
C GLN A 568 6.99 -10.02 -26.96
N VAL A 569 8.01 -9.73 -26.16
CA VAL A 569 7.88 -9.48 -24.72
C VAL A 569 6.98 -8.27 -24.45
N VAL A 570 7.24 -7.13 -25.08
CA VAL A 570 6.42 -5.92 -24.92
C VAL A 570 5.00 -6.13 -25.37
N GLY A 571 4.78 -6.85 -26.49
CA GLY A 571 3.45 -7.22 -26.95
C GLY A 571 2.67 -8.04 -25.91
N THR A 572 3.33 -9.03 -25.30
CA THR A 572 2.72 -9.86 -24.24
C THR A 572 2.42 -9.06 -22.98
N VAL A 573 3.40 -8.29 -22.47
CA VAL A 573 3.25 -7.49 -21.24
C VAL A 573 2.12 -6.46 -21.36
N LEU A 574 1.95 -5.87 -22.55
CA LEU A 574 0.94 -4.84 -22.82
C LEU A 574 -0.38 -5.42 -23.37
N ALA A 575 -0.51 -6.75 -23.43
CA ALA A 575 -1.67 -7.43 -23.99
C ALA A 575 -2.02 -6.91 -25.41
N ARG A 576 -1.01 -6.64 -26.23
CA ARG A 576 -1.14 -6.27 -27.64
C ARG A 576 -0.91 -7.51 -28.49
N THR A 577 -1.97 -8.11 -28.98
CA THR A 577 -1.95 -9.25 -29.92
C THR A 577 -1.92 -8.78 -31.35
#